data_222e1800d513a2db192b3b11329ca779
#
_entry.id   222e1800d513a2db192b3b11329ca779
#
_cell.length_a   1.000
_cell.length_b   1.000
_cell.length_c   1.000
_cell.angle_alpha   90.00
_cell.angle_beta   90.00
_cell.angle_gamma   90.00
#
_symmetry.space_group_name_H-M   'P 1'
#
loop_
_entity.id
_entity.type
_entity.pdbx_description
1 polymer ?
#
loop_
_entity_poly.entity_id
_entity_poly.type
_entity_poly.pdbx_seq_one_letter_code
_entity_poly.pdbx_strand_id
1 'polypeptide(L)'
;MPQVLVLGAGKIGSLVAGLLSATGQYQVHLADLTLDAPKRLVDELSLSAVTPCALDVRRPDLVAGYVGSHRFDAVISSLPYFCNPTVAEIARAHQLHYFDLTEDVAVTGRVKAISEGADRAFIPQCGLAPGFISIVTNDLIGHFESI
;
A
#
# COMPACT_ATOMS: atom_id res chain seq x y z
N MET A 1 -0.25 16.37 -8.09
CA MET A 1 -0.86 15.49 -7.07
C MET A 1 -0.03 14.23 -7.00
N PRO A 2 0.34 13.76 -5.82
CA PRO A 2 1.03 12.48 -5.67
C PRO A 2 0.20 11.32 -6.25
N GLN A 3 0.89 10.39 -6.88
CA GLN A 3 0.27 9.19 -7.45
C GLN A 3 0.58 7.99 -6.57
N VAL A 4 -0.45 7.25 -6.18
CA VAL A 4 -0.34 6.09 -5.27
C VAL A 4 -0.86 4.84 -5.95
N LEU A 5 -0.05 3.79 -5.97
CA LEU A 5 -0.47 2.46 -6.40
C LEU A 5 -0.92 1.66 -5.19
N VAL A 6 -2.18 1.27 -5.15
CA VAL A 6 -2.74 0.35 -4.14
C VAL A 6 -2.88 -1.02 -4.77
N LEU A 7 -2.16 -2.00 -4.24
CA LEU A 7 -2.21 -3.39 -4.68
C LEU A 7 -3.11 -4.22 -3.76
N GLY A 8 -4.14 -4.83 -4.35
CA GLY A 8 -5.20 -5.57 -3.67
C GLY A 8 -6.48 -4.73 -3.52
N ALA A 9 -7.53 -5.10 -4.26
CA ALA A 9 -8.86 -4.47 -4.18
C ALA A 9 -9.82 -5.25 -3.25
N GLY A 10 -9.28 -5.87 -2.20
CA GLY A 10 -10.05 -6.43 -1.11
C GLY A 10 -10.65 -5.33 -0.22
N LYS A 11 -11.28 -5.72 0.90
CA LYS A 11 -11.94 -4.77 1.82
C LYS A 11 -11.03 -3.62 2.25
N ILE A 12 -9.79 -3.90 2.63
CA ILE A 12 -8.86 -2.88 3.16
C ILE A 12 -8.30 -2.03 2.01
N GLY A 13 -7.82 -2.64 0.92
CA GLY A 13 -7.29 -1.86 -0.20
C GLY A 13 -8.34 -0.96 -0.84
N SER A 14 -9.58 -1.43 -0.94
CA SER A 14 -10.73 -0.62 -1.39
C SER A 14 -11.00 0.55 -0.45
N LEU A 15 -10.97 0.32 0.88
CA LEU A 15 -11.12 1.38 1.87
C LEU A 15 -10.01 2.42 1.75
N VAL A 16 -8.76 1.98 1.65
CA VAL A 16 -7.59 2.86 1.49
C VAL A 16 -7.72 3.71 0.22
N ALA A 17 -8.05 3.08 -0.91
CA ALA A 17 -8.24 3.80 -2.17
C ALA A 17 -9.36 4.84 -2.09
N GLY A 18 -10.49 4.48 -1.48
CA GLY A 18 -11.62 5.38 -1.25
C GLY A 18 -11.25 6.57 -0.36
N LEU A 19 -10.58 6.33 0.77
CA LEU A 19 -10.15 7.39 1.69
C LEU A 19 -9.14 8.33 1.04
N LEU A 20 -8.12 7.82 0.35
CA LEU A 20 -7.15 8.65 -0.37
C LEU A 20 -7.84 9.51 -1.44
N SER A 21 -8.75 8.91 -2.21
CA SER A 21 -9.54 9.64 -3.21
C SER A 21 -10.38 10.76 -2.59
N ALA A 22 -11.03 10.49 -1.45
CA ALA A 22 -11.90 11.46 -0.77
C ALA A 22 -11.15 12.69 -0.24
N THR A 23 -9.84 12.59 0.00
CA THR A 23 -9.04 13.76 0.40
C THR A 23 -8.89 14.80 -0.71
N GLY A 24 -9.07 14.41 -1.97
CA GLY A 24 -8.80 15.24 -3.13
C GLY A 24 -7.32 15.57 -3.36
N GLN A 25 -6.40 14.92 -2.62
CA GLN A 25 -4.96 15.22 -2.66
C GLN A 25 -4.13 14.19 -3.43
N TYR A 26 -4.72 13.04 -3.78
CA TYR A 26 -4.03 11.92 -4.43
C TYR A 26 -4.72 11.46 -5.70
N GLN A 27 -3.92 11.01 -6.65
CA GLN A 27 -4.37 10.16 -7.75
C GLN A 27 -4.05 8.71 -7.37
N VAL A 28 -5.04 7.84 -7.41
CA VAL A 28 -4.89 6.45 -6.95
C VAL A 28 -5.05 5.50 -8.12
N HIS A 29 -4.13 4.56 -8.27
CA HIS A 29 -4.32 3.38 -9.11
C HIS A 29 -4.64 2.21 -8.19
N LEU A 30 -5.82 1.64 -8.32
CA LEU A 30 -6.24 0.46 -7.55
C LEU A 30 -6.13 -0.77 -8.43
N ALA A 31 -5.24 -1.67 -8.04
CA ALA A 31 -4.93 -2.89 -8.79
C ALA A 31 -5.36 -4.16 -8.06
N ASP A 32 -5.85 -5.13 -8.82
CA ASP A 32 -6.02 -6.51 -8.36
C ASP A 32 -5.67 -7.48 -9.50
N LEU A 33 -5.72 -8.79 -9.25
CA LEU A 33 -5.47 -9.83 -10.24
C LEU A 33 -6.33 -9.68 -11.49
N THR A 34 -7.58 -9.26 -11.31
CA THR A 34 -8.52 -8.94 -12.38
C THR A 34 -9.04 -7.52 -12.24
N LEU A 35 -9.58 -6.97 -13.33
CA LEU A 35 -10.13 -5.61 -13.34
C LEU A 35 -11.48 -5.51 -12.60
N ASP A 36 -12.16 -6.62 -12.33
CA ASP A 36 -13.56 -6.64 -11.88
C ASP A 36 -13.75 -5.93 -10.51
N ALA A 37 -12.93 -6.29 -9.53
CA ALA A 37 -13.05 -5.73 -8.19
C ALA A 37 -12.68 -4.22 -8.14
N PRO A 38 -11.55 -3.78 -8.69
CA PRO A 38 -11.22 -2.35 -8.77
C PRO A 38 -12.27 -1.54 -9.54
N LYS A 39 -12.72 -2.06 -10.69
CA LYS A 39 -13.71 -1.37 -11.52
C LYS A 39 -15.06 -1.24 -10.80
N ARG A 40 -15.55 -2.32 -10.18
CA ARG A 40 -16.79 -2.27 -9.41
C ARG A 40 -16.75 -1.20 -8.32
N LEU A 41 -15.65 -1.11 -7.55
CA LEU A 41 -15.49 -0.10 -6.52
C LEU A 41 -15.59 1.33 -7.10
N VAL A 42 -14.85 1.58 -8.18
CA VAL A 42 -14.84 2.90 -8.84
C VAL A 42 -16.24 3.28 -9.32
N ASP A 43 -16.94 2.34 -9.96
CA ASP A 43 -18.29 2.56 -10.49
C ASP A 43 -19.32 2.78 -9.36
N GLU A 44 -19.32 1.93 -8.31
CA GLU A 44 -20.27 2.01 -7.18
C GLU A 44 -20.12 3.29 -6.36
N LEU A 45 -18.89 3.75 -6.15
CA LEU A 45 -18.60 4.93 -5.33
C LEU A 45 -18.31 6.20 -6.15
N SER A 46 -18.40 6.11 -7.48
CA SER A 46 -18.12 7.24 -8.39
C SER A 46 -16.79 7.93 -8.13
N LEU A 47 -15.72 7.15 -7.94
CA LEU A 47 -14.40 7.64 -7.54
C LEU A 47 -13.60 8.17 -8.74
N SER A 48 -13.72 9.46 -9.02
CA SER A 48 -13.06 10.11 -10.18
C SER A 48 -11.53 10.17 -10.09
N ALA A 49 -10.96 10.09 -8.89
CA ALA A 49 -9.50 10.11 -8.67
C ALA A 49 -8.89 8.70 -8.55
N VAL A 50 -9.65 7.63 -8.83
CA VAL A 50 -9.19 6.26 -8.78
C VAL A 50 -9.22 5.64 -10.17
N THR A 51 -8.08 5.17 -10.64
CA THR A 51 -7.92 4.43 -11.90
C THR A 51 -7.87 2.92 -11.59
N PRO A 52 -8.87 2.14 -12.01
CA PRO A 52 -8.84 0.70 -11.82
C PRO A 52 -7.88 0.03 -12.81
N CYS A 53 -7.11 -0.95 -12.35
CA CYS A 53 -6.22 -1.71 -13.22
C CYS A 53 -6.11 -3.19 -12.80
N ALA A 54 -5.65 -4.03 -13.72
CA ALA A 54 -5.38 -5.44 -13.48
C ALA A 54 -3.86 -5.67 -13.45
N LEU A 55 -3.33 -6.16 -12.31
CA LEU A 55 -1.92 -6.47 -12.13
C LEU A 55 -1.78 -7.77 -11.32
N ASP A 56 -1.12 -8.75 -11.89
CA ASP A 56 -0.73 -9.97 -11.19
C ASP A 56 0.66 -9.80 -10.57
N VAL A 57 0.73 -9.64 -9.25
CA VAL A 57 2.01 -9.47 -8.53
C VAL A 57 2.92 -10.68 -8.55
N ARG A 58 2.41 -11.86 -8.97
CA ARG A 58 3.23 -13.05 -9.26
C ARG A 58 4.02 -12.90 -10.57
N ARG A 59 3.75 -11.85 -11.32
CA ARG A 59 4.44 -11.40 -12.52
C ARG A 59 5.16 -10.09 -12.25
N PRO A 60 6.31 -10.11 -11.51
CA PRO A 60 7.00 -8.88 -11.12
C PRO A 60 7.43 -8.03 -12.32
N ASP A 61 7.72 -8.66 -13.45
CA ASP A 61 8.01 -8.02 -14.73
C ASP A 61 6.87 -7.09 -15.20
N LEU A 62 5.62 -7.54 -15.08
CA LEU A 62 4.45 -6.74 -15.46
C LEU A 62 4.21 -5.59 -14.48
N VAL A 63 4.37 -5.86 -13.19
CA VAL A 63 4.21 -4.81 -12.16
C VAL A 63 5.29 -3.74 -12.32
N ALA A 64 6.55 -4.13 -12.49
CA ALA A 64 7.65 -3.21 -12.73
C ALA A 64 7.46 -2.40 -14.02
N GLY A 65 6.99 -3.03 -15.10
CA GLY A 65 6.66 -2.35 -16.36
C GLY A 65 5.54 -1.34 -16.19
N TYR A 66 4.48 -1.68 -15.43
CA TYR A 66 3.40 -0.76 -15.12
C TYR A 66 3.89 0.42 -14.27
N VAL A 67 4.65 0.15 -13.22
CA VAL A 67 5.25 1.19 -12.37
C VAL A 67 6.17 2.09 -13.16
N GLY A 68 7.00 1.53 -14.05
CA GLY A 68 7.93 2.29 -14.89
C GLY A 68 7.25 3.18 -15.94
N SER A 69 6.02 2.82 -16.37
CA SER A 69 5.24 3.61 -17.34
C SER A 69 4.42 4.75 -16.69
N HIS A 70 4.36 4.79 -15.37
CA HIS A 70 3.66 5.80 -14.58
C HIS A 70 4.63 6.45 -13.58
N ARG A 71 4.30 7.66 -13.11
CA ARG A 71 5.10 8.38 -12.11
C ARG A 71 4.48 8.23 -10.74
N PHE A 72 4.61 7.04 -10.15
CA PHE A 72 4.15 6.82 -8.78
C PHE A 72 5.11 7.42 -7.76
N ASP A 73 4.56 7.92 -6.67
CA ASP A 73 5.30 8.38 -5.48
C ASP A 73 5.34 7.29 -4.40
N ALA A 74 4.29 6.47 -4.34
CA ALA A 74 4.17 5.42 -3.33
C ALA A 74 3.44 4.18 -3.84
N VAL A 75 3.73 3.05 -3.21
CA VAL A 75 2.96 1.80 -3.33
C VAL A 75 2.49 1.35 -1.96
N ILE A 76 1.23 0.94 -1.88
CA ILE A 76 0.61 0.35 -0.69
C ILE A 76 0.22 -1.08 -1.03
N SER A 77 0.79 -2.04 -0.32
CA SER A 77 0.46 -3.46 -0.47
C SER A 77 -0.62 -3.87 0.53
N SER A 78 -1.81 -4.18 0.03
CA SER A 78 -2.91 -4.81 0.77
C SER A 78 -3.10 -6.26 0.30
N LEU A 79 -2.01 -6.90 -0.04
CA LEU A 79 -1.92 -8.26 -0.55
C LEU A 79 -1.61 -9.27 0.58
N PRO A 80 -1.71 -10.58 0.31
CA PRO A 80 -1.16 -11.59 1.21
C PRO A 80 0.33 -11.32 1.48
N TYR A 81 0.74 -11.49 2.74
CA TYR A 81 2.06 -11.13 3.27
C TYR A 81 3.24 -11.63 2.44
N PHE A 82 3.13 -12.83 1.84
CA PHE A 82 4.20 -13.43 1.03
C PHE A 82 4.48 -12.68 -0.28
N CYS A 83 3.59 -11.79 -0.72
CA CYS A 83 3.80 -10.93 -1.89
C CYS A 83 4.66 -9.70 -1.57
N ASN A 84 4.70 -9.28 -0.31
CA ASN A 84 5.29 -8.02 0.12
C ASN A 84 6.78 -7.86 -0.23
N PRO A 85 7.66 -8.88 -0.09
CA PRO A 85 9.04 -8.73 -0.50
C PRO A 85 9.22 -8.34 -1.97
N THR A 86 8.46 -8.96 -2.87
CA THR A 86 8.50 -8.64 -4.30
C THR A 86 8.04 -7.20 -4.57
N VAL A 87 6.98 -6.75 -3.89
CA VAL A 87 6.50 -5.37 -4.01
C VAL A 87 7.54 -4.38 -3.47
N ALA A 88 8.20 -4.71 -2.36
CA ALA A 88 9.26 -3.89 -1.77
C ALA A 88 10.48 -3.78 -2.70
N GLU A 89 10.89 -4.87 -3.35
CA GLU A 89 11.96 -4.86 -4.36
C GLU A 89 11.63 -3.94 -5.54
N ILE A 90 10.39 -3.99 -6.04
CA ILE A 90 9.92 -3.09 -7.11
C ILE A 90 9.91 -1.64 -6.62
N ALA A 91 9.39 -1.39 -5.41
CA ALA A 91 9.37 -0.05 -4.81
C ALA A 91 10.79 0.53 -4.71
N ARG A 92 11.76 -0.26 -4.27
CA ARG A 92 13.17 0.15 -4.20
C ARG A 92 13.73 0.48 -5.58
N ALA A 93 13.54 -0.40 -6.55
CA ALA A 93 14.06 -0.23 -7.92
C ALA A 93 13.51 1.02 -8.61
N HIS A 94 12.27 1.38 -8.33
CA HIS A 94 11.58 2.54 -8.90
C HIS A 94 11.52 3.77 -7.99
N GLN A 95 12.23 3.75 -6.86
CA GLN A 95 12.30 4.86 -5.90
C GLN A 95 10.91 5.30 -5.40
N LEU A 96 10.08 4.35 -4.98
CA LEU A 96 8.77 4.61 -4.39
C LEU A 96 8.83 4.52 -2.87
N HIS A 97 7.98 5.28 -2.17
CA HIS A 97 7.63 4.98 -0.80
C HIS A 97 6.85 3.67 -0.75
N TYR A 98 7.13 2.84 0.24
CA TYR A 98 6.52 1.53 0.41
C TYR A 98 5.77 1.43 1.72
N PHE A 99 4.55 0.88 1.66
CA PHE A 99 3.71 0.60 2.82
C PHE A 99 3.10 -0.79 2.69
N ASP A 100 3.00 -1.53 3.79
CA ASP A 100 2.23 -2.77 3.87
C ASP A 100 1.51 -2.92 5.22
N LEU A 101 0.62 -3.90 5.29
CA LEU A 101 -0.24 -4.17 6.43
C LEU A 101 0.14 -5.46 7.15
N THR A 102 1.31 -6.06 6.84
CA THR A 102 1.68 -7.38 7.36
C THR A 102 2.00 -7.35 8.84
N GLU A 103 1.67 -8.44 9.52
CA GLU A 103 2.10 -8.75 10.89
C GLU A 103 3.20 -9.84 10.91
N ASP A 104 3.57 -10.38 9.74
CA ASP A 104 4.58 -11.43 9.64
C ASP A 104 5.99 -10.87 9.89
N VAL A 105 6.64 -11.40 10.93
CA VAL A 105 7.95 -10.93 11.39
C VAL A 105 9.05 -11.23 10.39
N ALA A 106 9.02 -12.39 9.74
CA ALA A 106 10.04 -12.79 8.77
C ALA A 106 9.95 -11.92 7.51
N VAL A 107 8.74 -11.65 7.03
CA VAL A 107 8.50 -10.74 5.89
C VAL A 107 8.92 -9.32 6.24
N THR A 108 8.57 -8.82 7.43
CA THR A 108 9.02 -7.50 7.92
C THR A 108 10.54 -7.39 7.93
N GLY A 109 11.23 -8.43 8.42
CA GLY A 109 12.70 -8.50 8.40
C GLY A 109 13.28 -8.43 6.97
N ARG A 110 12.66 -9.13 6.01
CA ARG A 110 13.07 -9.06 4.60
C ARG A 110 12.83 -7.66 4.00
N VAL A 111 11.68 -7.06 4.24
CA VAL A 111 11.37 -5.69 3.76
C VAL A 111 12.37 -4.70 4.34
N LYS A 112 12.72 -4.83 5.63
CA LYS A 112 13.75 -4.00 6.26
C LYS A 112 15.11 -4.16 5.58
N ALA A 113 15.56 -5.39 5.29
CA ALA A 113 16.81 -5.62 4.57
C ALA A 113 16.79 -5.02 3.15
N ILE A 114 15.65 -5.15 2.44
CA ILE A 114 15.46 -4.52 1.12
C ILE A 114 15.56 -2.99 1.23
N SER A 115 15.10 -2.38 2.30
CA SER A 115 15.09 -0.92 2.48
C SER A 115 16.46 -0.32 2.83
N GLU A 116 17.46 -1.12 3.18
CA GLU A 116 18.79 -0.63 3.54
C GLU A 116 19.41 0.21 2.42
N GLY A 117 19.76 1.47 2.73
CA GLY A 117 20.29 2.42 1.77
C GLY A 117 19.29 2.92 0.73
N ALA A 118 17.99 2.79 0.97
CA ALA A 118 16.96 3.38 0.12
C ALA A 118 16.75 4.87 0.47
N ASP A 119 16.52 5.70 -0.56
CA ASP A 119 16.22 7.13 -0.40
C ASP A 119 14.73 7.39 -0.08
N ARG A 120 13.92 6.34 -0.09
CA ARG A 120 12.47 6.41 0.16
C ARG A 120 12.09 5.66 1.43
N ALA A 121 11.01 6.08 2.06
CA ALA A 121 10.53 5.44 3.28
C ALA A 121 9.92 4.06 2.96
N PHE A 122 10.30 3.07 3.74
CA PHE A 122 9.71 1.74 3.77
C PHE A 122 9.07 1.56 5.14
N ILE A 123 7.74 1.49 5.17
CA ILE A 123 6.96 1.46 6.40
C ILE A 123 6.06 0.21 6.36
N PRO A 124 6.61 -0.97 6.73
CA PRO A 124 5.80 -2.16 6.92
C PRO A 124 4.93 -2.04 8.19
N GLN A 125 4.01 -2.95 8.37
CA GLN A 125 3.18 -3.04 9.58
C GLN A 125 2.27 -1.83 9.82
N CYS A 126 1.79 -1.18 8.77
CA CYS A 126 0.84 -0.05 8.84
C CYS A 126 -0.63 -0.51 8.96
N GLY A 127 -0.88 -1.70 9.53
CA GLY A 127 -2.22 -2.25 9.70
C GLY A 127 -2.94 -1.78 10.96
N LEU A 128 -3.95 -2.57 11.35
CA LEU A 128 -4.68 -2.34 12.60
C LEU A 128 -3.81 -2.74 13.81
N ALA A 129 -3.21 -3.93 13.76
CA ALA A 129 -2.29 -4.46 14.76
C ALA A 129 -1.28 -5.40 14.05
N PRO A 130 -0.01 -5.01 13.94
CA PRO A 130 0.60 -3.76 14.39
C PRO A 130 0.22 -2.53 13.55
N GLY A 131 0.42 -1.34 14.12
CA GLY A 131 0.19 -0.05 13.46
C GLY A 131 -0.75 0.83 14.29
N PHE A 132 -2.02 0.93 13.90
CA PHE A 132 -3.01 1.81 14.54
C PHE A 132 -3.13 1.60 16.05
N ILE A 133 -3.16 0.34 16.52
CA ILE A 133 -3.29 0.03 17.95
C ILE A 133 -2.14 0.62 18.78
N SER A 134 -0.92 0.64 18.24
CA SER A 134 0.24 1.20 18.93
C SER A 134 0.13 2.72 19.07
N ILE A 135 -0.40 3.40 18.05
CA ILE A 135 -0.64 4.84 18.06
C ILE A 135 -1.68 5.19 19.11
N VAL A 136 -2.83 4.49 19.09
CA VAL A 136 -3.93 4.70 20.05
C VAL A 136 -3.49 4.39 21.47
N THR A 137 -2.73 3.31 21.67
CA THR A 137 -2.21 2.96 23.00
C THR A 137 -1.30 4.05 23.54
N ASN A 138 -0.39 4.57 22.69
CA ASN A 138 0.50 5.66 23.11
C ASN A 138 -0.26 6.94 23.46
N ASP A 139 -1.31 7.27 22.72
CA ASP A 139 -2.17 8.41 23.02
C ASP A 139 -2.91 8.20 24.35
N LEU A 140 -3.54 7.04 24.54
CA LEU A 140 -4.26 6.71 25.77
C LEU A 140 -3.37 6.73 27.02
N ILE A 141 -2.15 6.20 26.92
CA ILE A 141 -1.17 6.21 28.04
C ILE A 141 -0.89 7.63 28.50
N GLY A 142 -0.84 8.60 27.57
CA GLY A 142 -0.63 10.01 27.90
C GLY A 142 -1.73 10.67 28.74
N HIS A 143 -2.90 10.01 28.88
CA HIS A 143 -4.01 10.49 29.73
C HIS A 143 -3.95 9.97 31.17
N PHE A 144 -2.98 9.12 31.50
CA PHE A 144 -2.79 8.57 32.87
C PHE A 144 -1.56 9.19 33.53
N GLU A 145 -1.67 9.51 34.82
CA GLU A 145 -0.56 10.03 35.61
C GLU A 145 0.43 8.93 36.02
N SER A 146 -0.03 7.67 36.06
CA SER A 146 0.77 6.47 36.30
C SER A 146 0.13 5.24 35.65
N ILE A 147 0.92 4.29 35.24
CA ILE A 147 0.50 3.00 34.67
C ILE A 147 1.03 1.90 35.58
#